data_2997eb6e8839ed64f80296ed108452e8
#
_entry.id   2997eb6e8839ed64f80296ed108452e8
#
_cell.length_a   1.000
_cell.length_b   1.000
_cell.length_c   1.000
_cell.angle_alpha   90.00
_cell.angle_beta   90.00
_cell.angle_gamma   90.00
#
_symmetry.space_group_name_H-M   'P 1'
#
loop_
_entity.id
_entity.type
_entity.pdbx_description
1 polymer ?
#
loop_
_entity_poly.entity_id
_entity_poly.type
_entity_poly.pdbx_seq_one_letter_code
_entity_poly.pdbx_strand_id
1 'polypeptide(L)'
;MPGDKLDAQLIVKDAWWELARPQRRLFAKQMLTLGGLSLLSGCTLTDQNSVNAMLRRISRFNDRVQAALFDPTKLAPTYPESMMTRPFPFNAYYDIDEVPEVDAESYRLQLSGLVKGQRVWRLEELRALPQASQVTRLICVEGWSAIGKWGGVTFADFLRRVDADTTAKYVSFQCADDYSTSIDMPTALHPQTQLTLTYDGQVLPPKYGFPMKLRIPTKLGFKNPKHIMMINVTNTFPGGYWEDQGYNWFSGS
;
A
#
# COMPACT_ATOMS: atom_id res chain seq x y z
N MET A 1 21.42 -25.48 43.43
CA MET A 1 21.98 -24.15 43.29
C MET A 1 21.20 -23.39 42.19
N PRO A 2 20.31 -22.45 42.53
CA PRO A 2 19.59 -21.62 41.54
C PRO A 2 19.90 -20.13 41.78
N GLY A 3 21.15 -19.72 41.59
CA GLY A 3 21.59 -18.34 41.84
C GLY A 3 22.08 -17.60 40.59
N ASP A 4 22.45 -18.33 39.54
CA ASP A 4 23.32 -17.76 38.48
C ASP A 4 22.58 -17.20 37.26
N LYS A 5 21.27 -17.44 37.14
CA LYS A 5 20.48 -16.92 35.95
C LYS A 5 19.82 -15.58 36.21
N LEU A 6 19.60 -15.20 37.48
CA LEU A 6 18.98 -13.91 37.81
C LEU A 6 19.97 -12.75 37.69
N ASP A 7 21.24 -12.97 38.02
CA ASP A 7 22.28 -11.92 37.95
C ASP A 7 22.65 -11.57 36.50
N ALA A 8 22.65 -12.54 35.58
CA ALA A 8 22.96 -12.29 34.18
C ALA A 8 21.87 -11.44 33.49
N GLN A 9 20.61 -11.59 33.87
CA GLN A 9 19.50 -10.78 33.31
C GLN A 9 19.50 -9.34 33.84
N LEU A 10 19.91 -9.14 35.08
CA LEU A 10 20.06 -7.79 35.67
C LEU A 10 21.24 -7.05 35.05
N ILE A 11 22.38 -7.69 34.85
CA ILE A 11 23.57 -7.12 34.23
C ILE A 11 23.30 -6.70 32.76
N VAL A 12 22.56 -7.54 32.00
CA VAL A 12 22.19 -7.20 30.62
C VAL A 12 21.21 -6.02 30.58
N LYS A 13 20.26 -5.95 31.53
CA LYS A 13 19.28 -4.85 31.60
C LYS A 13 19.94 -3.52 31.94
N ASP A 14 20.92 -3.52 32.81
CA ASP A 14 21.68 -2.31 33.18
C ASP A 14 22.63 -1.88 32.09
N ALA A 15 23.29 -2.80 31.37
CA ALA A 15 24.14 -2.52 30.24
C ALA A 15 23.35 -1.88 29.07
N TRP A 16 22.15 -2.35 28.78
CA TRP A 16 21.27 -1.73 27.77
C TRP A 16 20.80 -0.33 28.19
N TRP A 17 20.59 -0.10 29.47
CA TRP A 17 20.16 1.19 29.99
C TRP A 17 21.29 2.24 29.96
N GLU A 18 22.53 1.82 30.16
CA GLU A 18 23.70 2.70 30.07
C GLU A 18 24.09 3.04 28.64
N LEU A 19 23.99 2.10 27.70
CA LEU A 19 24.20 2.33 26.27
C LEU A 19 23.13 3.22 25.63
N ALA A 20 21.92 3.24 26.15
CA ALA A 20 20.82 4.07 25.62
C ALA A 20 20.90 5.55 26.06
N ARG A 21 21.62 5.89 27.15
CA ARG A 21 21.70 7.26 27.67
C ARG A 21 22.46 8.25 26.78
N PRO A 22 23.62 7.94 26.20
CA PRO A 22 24.31 8.88 25.33
C PRO A 22 23.58 9.12 24.01
N GLN A 23 22.92 8.11 23.47
CA GLN A 23 22.14 8.25 22.24
C GLN A 23 20.89 9.13 22.44
N ARG A 24 20.20 9.04 23.56
CA ARG A 24 19.06 9.92 23.88
C ARG A 24 19.48 11.38 24.04
N ARG A 25 20.63 11.64 24.67
CA ARG A 25 21.17 13.01 24.79
C ARG A 25 21.66 13.56 23.45
N LEU A 26 22.27 12.71 22.62
CA LEU A 26 22.70 13.08 21.27
C LEU A 26 21.50 13.36 20.38
N PHE A 27 20.49 12.50 20.44
CA PHE A 27 19.22 12.68 19.73
C PHE A 27 18.48 13.94 20.17
N ALA A 28 18.38 14.19 21.48
CA ALA A 28 17.76 15.40 22.01
C ALA A 28 18.55 16.67 21.61
N LYS A 29 19.88 16.62 21.59
CA LYS A 29 20.72 17.74 21.09
C LYS A 29 20.56 17.95 19.59
N GLN A 30 20.48 16.89 18.79
CA GLN A 30 20.25 16.97 17.35
C GLN A 30 18.84 17.49 17.03
N MET A 31 17.82 17.10 17.79
CA MET A 31 16.47 17.63 17.67
C MET A 31 16.37 19.10 18.09
N LEU A 32 17.11 19.52 19.13
CA LEU A 32 17.19 20.93 19.55
C LEU A 32 17.92 21.80 18.52
N THR A 33 18.98 21.28 17.88
CA THR A 33 19.68 21.98 16.80
C THR A 33 18.84 22.05 15.52
N LEU A 34 18.10 20.98 15.15
CA LEU A 34 17.16 21.02 14.03
C LEU A 34 15.99 21.97 14.32
N GLY A 35 15.42 21.92 15.52
CA GLY A 35 14.35 22.83 15.95
C GLY A 35 14.80 24.29 16.04
N GLY A 36 16.03 24.53 16.50
CA GLY A 36 16.64 25.86 16.54
C GLY A 36 16.94 26.44 15.15
N LEU A 37 17.39 25.61 14.20
CA LEU A 37 17.60 26.02 12.80
C LEU A 37 16.28 26.32 12.09
N SER A 38 15.19 25.61 12.40
CA SER A 38 13.85 25.89 11.85
C SER A 38 13.25 27.20 12.40
N LEU A 39 13.58 27.60 13.64
CA LEU A 39 13.13 28.86 14.22
C LEU A 39 13.92 30.06 13.66
N LEU A 40 15.18 29.87 13.25
CA LEU A 40 16.01 30.93 12.64
C LEU A 40 15.66 31.18 11.15
N SER A 41 15.07 30.21 10.47
CA SER A 41 14.56 30.35 9.08
C SER A 41 13.12 30.89 9.00
N GLY A 42 12.51 31.24 10.13
CA GLY A 42 11.10 31.65 10.24
C GLY A 42 10.72 32.97 9.55
N CYS A 43 11.64 33.67 8.90
CA CYS A 43 11.34 34.93 8.21
C CYS A 43 10.94 34.80 6.73
N THR A 44 11.01 33.57 6.14
CA THR A 44 10.66 33.34 4.73
C THR A 44 9.60 32.25 4.51
N LEU A 45 9.00 31.69 5.57
CA LEU A 45 8.00 30.62 5.51
C LEU A 45 6.55 31.14 5.33
N THR A 46 6.35 32.40 5.03
CA THR A 46 5.02 32.97 4.74
C THR A 46 4.51 32.72 3.33
N ASP A 47 5.37 32.23 2.43
CA ASP A 47 4.91 31.80 1.10
C ASP A 47 4.44 30.33 1.16
N GLN A 48 3.13 30.14 0.97
CA GLN A 48 2.46 28.83 0.94
C GLN A 48 3.13 27.85 -0.05
N ASN A 49 3.68 28.36 -1.13
CA ASN A 49 4.37 27.56 -2.14
C ASN A 49 5.69 26.98 -1.61
N SER A 50 6.43 27.73 -0.83
CA SER A 50 7.68 27.28 -0.21
C SER A 50 7.44 26.23 0.86
N VAL A 51 6.40 26.39 1.68
CA VAL A 51 5.96 25.37 2.67
C VAL A 51 5.55 24.08 1.98
N ASN A 52 4.71 24.17 0.95
CA ASN A 52 4.26 23.00 0.18
C ASN A 52 5.44 22.29 -0.51
N ALA A 53 6.39 23.03 -1.06
CA ALA A 53 7.60 22.46 -1.67
C ALA A 53 8.46 21.71 -0.63
N MET A 54 8.60 22.25 0.57
CA MET A 54 9.31 21.60 1.68
C MET A 54 8.59 20.32 2.14
N LEU A 55 7.27 20.38 2.35
CA LEU A 55 6.46 19.22 2.74
C LEU A 55 6.55 18.10 1.70
N ARG A 56 6.49 18.42 0.41
CA ARG A 56 6.68 17.46 -0.69
C ARG A 56 8.08 16.83 -0.70
N ARG A 57 9.13 17.58 -0.30
CA ARG A 57 10.50 17.02 -0.16
C ARG A 57 10.58 16.04 1.00
N ILE A 58 9.97 16.37 2.14
CA ILE A 58 9.91 15.50 3.32
C ILE A 58 9.13 14.23 2.99
N SER A 59 7.96 14.35 2.33
CA SER A 59 7.15 13.20 1.90
C SER A 59 7.96 12.27 0.99
N ARG A 60 8.64 12.80 -0.02
CA ARG A 60 9.51 12.01 -0.91
C ARG A 60 10.72 11.38 -0.22
N PHE A 61 11.24 12.01 0.82
CA PHE A 61 12.27 11.40 1.65
C PHE A 61 11.71 10.20 2.43
N ASN A 62 10.54 10.37 3.06
CA ASN A 62 9.85 9.29 3.77
C ASN A 62 9.51 8.11 2.84
N ASP A 63 9.07 8.37 1.62
CA ASP A 63 8.84 7.33 0.60
C ASP A 63 10.10 6.49 0.34
N ARG A 64 11.27 7.15 0.18
CA ARG A 64 12.54 6.45 -0.03
C ARG A 64 12.97 5.62 1.16
N VAL A 65 12.78 6.15 2.38
CA VAL A 65 13.10 5.41 3.62
C VAL A 65 12.19 4.18 3.74
N GLN A 66 10.89 4.34 3.53
CA GLN A 66 9.95 3.21 3.58
C GLN A 66 10.26 2.18 2.48
N ALA A 67 10.55 2.62 1.26
CA ALA A 67 10.93 1.72 0.17
C ALA A 67 12.24 0.96 0.45
N ALA A 68 13.22 1.61 1.09
CA ALA A 68 14.48 0.99 1.47
C ALA A 68 14.33 -0.02 2.62
N LEU A 69 13.34 0.18 3.50
CA LEU A 69 13.02 -0.74 4.61
C LEU A 69 12.05 -1.84 4.21
N PHE A 70 11.42 -1.73 3.06
CA PHE A 70 10.47 -2.71 2.57
C PHE A 70 11.17 -3.99 2.12
N ASP A 71 10.80 -5.10 2.74
CA ASP A 71 11.23 -6.43 2.33
C ASP A 71 10.12 -7.07 1.47
N PRO A 72 10.31 -7.17 0.13
CA PRO A 72 9.29 -7.71 -0.76
C PRO A 72 9.03 -9.21 -0.57
N THR A 73 9.82 -9.89 0.26
CA THR A 73 9.63 -11.31 0.58
C THR A 73 8.88 -11.54 1.88
N LYS A 74 8.76 -10.49 2.73
CA LYS A 74 8.10 -10.58 4.03
C LYS A 74 6.59 -10.50 3.89
N LEU A 75 5.92 -11.62 4.19
CA LEU A 75 4.47 -11.69 4.14
C LEU A 75 3.81 -10.91 5.27
N ALA A 76 2.73 -10.22 4.94
CA ALA A 76 1.81 -9.69 5.93
C ALA A 76 1.10 -10.85 6.67
N PRO A 77 0.71 -10.67 7.93
CA PRO A 77 0.02 -11.70 8.70
C PRO A 77 -1.27 -12.17 8.01
N THR A 78 -1.50 -13.48 8.02
CA THR A 78 -2.78 -14.09 7.66
C THR A 78 -3.54 -14.50 8.91
N TYR A 79 -4.87 -14.60 8.80
CA TYR A 79 -5.76 -14.84 9.92
C TYR A 79 -6.70 -16.00 9.62
N PRO A 80 -7.20 -16.72 10.66
CA PRO A 80 -8.27 -17.67 10.47
C PRO A 80 -9.58 -16.96 10.08
N GLU A 81 -10.44 -17.63 9.32
CA GLU A 81 -11.73 -17.07 8.87
C GLU A 81 -12.66 -16.64 10.00
N SER A 82 -12.50 -17.25 11.18
CA SER A 82 -13.24 -16.87 12.41
C SER A 82 -12.94 -15.46 12.90
N MET A 83 -11.81 -14.86 12.48
CA MET A 83 -11.43 -13.49 12.82
C MET A 83 -11.89 -12.44 11.78
N MET A 84 -12.62 -12.86 10.76
CA MET A 84 -13.12 -11.92 9.75
C MET A 84 -14.07 -10.90 10.38
N THR A 85 -13.88 -9.63 10.00
CA THR A 85 -14.75 -8.53 10.41
C THR A 85 -16.07 -8.60 9.63
N ARG A 86 -17.18 -8.69 10.35
CA ARG A 86 -18.53 -8.80 9.75
C ARG A 86 -19.51 -7.82 10.43
N PRO A 87 -20.11 -6.88 9.69
CA PRO A 87 -19.87 -6.59 8.28
C PRO A 87 -18.48 -5.99 8.05
N PHE A 88 -17.88 -6.24 6.88
CA PHE A 88 -16.65 -5.57 6.49
C PHE A 88 -16.96 -4.09 6.20
N PRO A 89 -16.19 -3.13 6.74
CA PRO A 89 -16.49 -1.72 6.59
C PRO A 89 -16.34 -1.27 5.13
N PHE A 90 -17.21 -0.36 4.73
CA PHE A 90 -17.07 0.36 3.47
C PHE A 90 -15.97 1.40 3.62
N ASN A 91 -15.11 1.52 2.63
CA ASN A 91 -14.11 2.58 2.55
C ASN A 91 -14.03 3.11 1.11
N ALA A 92 -14.40 4.34 0.92
CA ALA A 92 -14.28 5.10 -0.32
C ALA A 92 -14.18 6.59 0.04
N TYR A 93 -13.92 7.43 -0.94
CA TYR A 93 -13.97 8.89 -0.78
C TYR A 93 -15.31 9.48 -1.23
N TYR A 94 -16.29 8.61 -1.45
CA TYR A 94 -17.68 8.89 -1.82
C TYR A 94 -18.65 8.03 -0.98
N ASP A 95 -19.91 8.37 -0.98
CA ASP A 95 -20.94 7.67 -0.22
C ASP A 95 -21.30 6.31 -0.87
N ILE A 96 -21.92 5.40 -0.11
CA ILE A 96 -22.19 4.03 -0.55
C ILE A 96 -23.19 3.95 -1.71
N ASP A 97 -24.04 4.91 -1.88
CA ASP A 97 -25.01 5.07 -2.95
C ASP A 97 -24.39 5.64 -4.24
N GLU A 98 -23.16 6.14 -4.18
CA GLU A 98 -22.37 6.61 -5.32
C GLU A 98 -21.41 5.53 -5.87
N VAL A 99 -21.49 4.29 -5.38
CA VAL A 99 -20.64 3.19 -5.85
C VAL A 99 -20.85 2.96 -7.35
N PRO A 100 -19.79 2.95 -8.18
CA PRO A 100 -19.92 2.74 -9.61
C PRO A 100 -20.59 1.41 -9.95
N GLU A 101 -21.54 1.45 -10.85
CA GLU A 101 -22.12 0.26 -11.48
C GLU A 101 -21.30 -0.09 -12.73
N VAL A 102 -20.61 -1.22 -12.68
CA VAL A 102 -19.83 -1.74 -13.81
C VAL A 102 -20.48 -3.03 -14.29
N ASP A 103 -20.88 -3.03 -15.55
CA ASP A 103 -21.48 -4.23 -16.15
C ASP A 103 -20.40 -5.29 -16.46
N ALA A 104 -20.63 -6.52 -16.01
CA ALA A 104 -19.70 -7.64 -16.14
C ALA A 104 -19.44 -8.06 -17.59
N GLU A 105 -20.47 -8.00 -18.45
CA GLU A 105 -20.38 -8.49 -19.83
C GLU A 105 -19.59 -7.50 -20.70
N SER A 106 -19.79 -6.20 -20.49
CA SER A 106 -19.09 -5.15 -21.21
C SER A 106 -17.72 -4.81 -20.60
N TYR A 107 -17.42 -5.28 -19.38
CA TYR A 107 -16.15 -5.00 -18.73
C TYR A 107 -14.94 -5.41 -19.55
N ARG A 108 -13.99 -4.50 -19.69
CA ARG A 108 -12.72 -4.69 -20.41
C ARG A 108 -11.58 -4.06 -19.63
N LEU A 109 -10.70 -4.90 -19.06
CA LEU A 109 -9.46 -4.42 -18.47
C LEU A 109 -8.49 -4.03 -19.58
N GLN A 110 -8.03 -2.80 -19.57
CA GLN A 110 -7.04 -2.28 -20.51
C GLN A 110 -5.63 -2.41 -19.92
N LEU A 111 -4.66 -2.74 -20.77
CA LEU A 111 -3.23 -2.77 -20.43
C LEU A 111 -2.49 -1.77 -21.30
N SER A 112 -1.54 -1.05 -20.70
CA SER A 112 -0.72 -0.06 -21.41
C SER A 112 0.71 0.01 -20.88
N GLY A 113 1.55 0.80 -21.53
CA GLY A 113 2.93 1.02 -21.17
C GLY A 113 3.86 -0.13 -21.53
N LEU A 114 4.76 -0.50 -20.63
CA LEU A 114 5.82 -1.50 -20.83
C LEU A 114 5.28 -2.93 -20.67
N VAL A 115 4.31 -3.29 -21.48
CA VAL A 115 3.65 -4.60 -21.54
C VAL A 115 3.61 -5.06 -22.99
N LYS A 116 4.10 -6.27 -23.30
CA LYS A 116 4.05 -6.80 -24.67
C LYS A 116 2.67 -7.34 -25.03
N GLY A 117 1.99 -7.96 -24.07
CA GLY A 117 0.65 -8.51 -24.23
C GLY A 117 -0.46 -7.46 -24.06
N GLN A 118 -0.35 -6.32 -24.78
CA GLN A 118 -1.33 -5.21 -24.74
C GLN A 118 -2.65 -5.59 -25.43
N ARG A 119 -3.38 -6.50 -24.85
CA ARG A 119 -4.76 -6.79 -25.25
C ARG A 119 -5.73 -6.42 -24.14
N VAL A 120 -6.97 -6.24 -24.47
CA VAL A 120 -8.02 -6.11 -23.48
C VAL A 120 -8.38 -7.48 -22.90
N TRP A 121 -8.66 -7.53 -21.60
CA TRP A 121 -9.03 -8.73 -20.87
C TRP A 121 -10.50 -8.63 -20.44
N ARG A 122 -11.26 -9.70 -20.67
CA ARG A 122 -12.62 -9.84 -20.17
C ARG A 122 -12.60 -10.38 -18.74
N LEU A 123 -13.67 -10.15 -17.99
CA LEU A 123 -13.77 -10.61 -16.61
C LEU A 123 -13.71 -12.14 -16.48
N GLU A 124 -14.36 -12.87 -17.40
CA GLU A 124 -14.32 -14.33 -17.43
C GLU A 124 -12.90 -14.88 -17.70
N GLU A 125 -12.09 -14.22 -18.51
CA GLU A 125 -10.70 -14.60 -18.74
C GLU A 125 -9.85 -14.45 -17.47
N LEU A 126 -10.08 -13.37 -16.69
CA LEU A 126 -9.42 -13.17 -15.39
C LEU A 126 -9.86 -14.23 -14.38
N ARG A 127 -11.14 -14.58 -14.35
CA ARG A 127 -11.69 -15.64 -13.48
C ARG A 127 -11.16 -17.03 -13.83
N ALA A 128 -10.84 -17.28 -15.10
CA ALA A 128 -10.29 -18.55 -15.57
C ALA A 128 -8.79 -18.74 -15.22
N LEU A 129 -8.09 -17.68 -14.78
CA LEU A 129 -6.72 -17.79 -14.33
C LEU A 129 -6.62 -18.51 -12.98
N PRO A 130 -5.46 -19.09 -12.62
CA PRO A 130 -5.26 -19.65 -11.28
C PRO A 130 -5.58 -18.64 -10.20
N GLN A 131 -6.46 -19.01 -9.27
CA GLN A 131 -6.94 -18.16 -8.19
C GLN A 131 -6.25 -18.54 -6.88
N ALA A 132 -5.86 -17.53 -6.10
CA ALA A 132 -5.38 -17.69 -4.73
C ALA A 132 -6.38 -17.03 -3.76
N SER A 133 -6.47 -17.54 -2.54
CA SER A 133 -7.32 -16.96 -1.49
C SER A 133 -6.47 -16.62 -0.27
N GLN A 134 -6.73 -15.47 0.33
CA GLN A 134 -6.01 -15.02 1.52
C GLN A 134 -6.95 -14.28 2.49
N VAL A 135 -6.76 -14.54 3.79
CA VAL A 135 -7.45 -13.79 4.86
C VAL A 135 -6.45 -12.82 5.46
N THR A 136 -6.60 -11.55 5.14
CA THR A 136 -5.62 -10.51 5.50
C THR A 136 -6.30 -9.27 6.07
N ARG A 137 -5.54 -8.51 6.89
CA ARG A 137 -6.00 -7.24 7.47
C ARG A 137 -5.82 -6.11 6.45
N LEU A 138 -6.87 -5.31 6.27
CA LEU A 138 -6.81 -4.00 5.62
C LEU A 138 -6.68 -2.95 6.73
N ILE A 139 -5.73 -2.02 6.58
CA ILE A 139 -5.51 -0.90 7.50
C ILE A 139 -5.86 0.38 6.76
N CYS A 140 -6.87 1.10 7.24
CA CYS A 140 -7.27 2.39 6.67
C CYS A 140 -6.40 3.53 7.22
N VAL A 141 -6.18 4.55 6.40
CA VAL A 141 -5.50 5.79 6.82
C VAL A 141 -6.27 6.53 7.91
N GLU A 142 -7.57 6.31 8.02
CA GLU A 142 -8.47 6.86 9.07
C GLU A 142 -8.29 6.20 10.45
N GLY A 143 -7.36 5.25 10.59
CA GLY A 143 -7.01 4.65 11.88
C GLY A 143 -7.81 3.39 12.26
N TRP A 144 -8.72 2.89 11.43
CA TRP A 144 -9.39 1.61 11.65
C TRP A 144 -8.77 0.49 10.80
N SER A 145 -9.03 -0.75 11.17
CA SER A 145 -8.62 -1.92 10.39
C SER A 145 -9.69 -3.00 10.39
N ALA A 146 -9.70 -3.83 9.35
CA ALA A 146 -10.65 -4.92 9.21
C ALA A 146 -10.00 -6.13 8.54
N ILE A 147 -10.41 -7.34 8.93
CA ILE A 147 -9.93 -8.60 8.37
C ILE A 147 -10.97 -9.12 7.40
N GLY A 148 -10.54 -9.42 6.17
CA GLY A 148 -11.41 -9.96 5.11
C GLY A 148 -10.73 -11.09 4.35
N LYS A 149 -11.56 -11.98 3.76
CA LYS A 149 -11.13 -13.06 2.88
C LYS A 149 -11.26 -12.61 1.44
N TRP A 150 -10.14 -12.59 0.74
CA TRP A 150 -10.02 -12.07 -0.62
C TRP A 150 -9.51 -13.17 -1.55
N GLY A 151 -10.12 -13.30 -2.72
CA GLY A 151 -9.71 -14.29 -3.71
C GLY A 151 -9.52 -13.65 -5.09
N GLY A 152 -8.52 -14.13 -5.82
CA GLY A 152 -8.19 -13.61 -7.14
C GLY A 152 -6.84 -14.09 -7.65
N VAL A 153 -6.35 -13.46 -8.69
CA VAL A 153 -5.07 -13.80 -9.34
C VAL A 153 -3.93 -13.09 -8.63
N THR A 154 -2.82 -13.77 -8.32
CA THR A 154 -1.63 -13.06 -7.82
C THR A 154 -1.16 -12.08 -8.89
N PHE A 155 -0.82 -10.86 -8.46
CA PHE A 155 -0.50 -9.83 -9.45
C PHE A 155 0.81 -10.11 -10.18
N ALA A 156 1.77 -10.74 -9.51
CA ALA A 156 3.01 -11.22 -10.13
C ALA A 156 2.76 -12.23 -11.24
N ASP A 157 1.80 -13.18 -11.07
CA ASP A 157 1.44 -14.15 -12.11
C ASP A 157 0.75 -13.47 -13.30
N PHE A 158 -0.10 -12.50 -13.02
CA PHE A 158 -0.74 -11.72 -14.07
C PHE A 158 0.30 -10.92 -14.88
N LEU A 159 1.22 -10.20 -14.21
CA LEU A 159 2.28 -9.44 -14.89
C LEU A 159 3.17 -10.34 -15.77
N ARG A 160 3.52 -11.53 -15.29
CA ARG A 160 4.27 -12.52 -16.10
C ARG A 160 3.47 -12.98 -17.32
N ARG A 161 2.19 -13.25 -17.16
CA ARG A 161 1.31 -13.72 -18.24
C ARG A 161 1.13 -12.69 -19.36
N VAL A 162 1.13 -11.41 -19.03
CA VAL A 162 1.02 -10.33 -20.02
C VAL A 162 2.36 -9.85 -20.54
N ASP A 163 3.45 -10.54 -20.18
CA ASP A 163 4.84 -10.20 -20.54
C ASP A 163 5.17 -8.74 -20.23
N ALA A 164 4.83 -8.33 -19.00
CA ALA A 164 5.16 -7.01 -18.49
C ALA A 164 6.66 -6.90 -18.18
N ASP A 165 7.26 -5.74 -18.45
CA ASP A 165 8.61 -5.45 -18.04
C ASP A 165 8.69 -5.28 -16.52
N THR A 166 9.10 -6.33 -15.82
CA THR A 166 9.25 -6.34 -14.36
C THR A 166 10.49 -5.57 -13.87
N THR A 167 11.31 -5.03 -14.76
CA THR A 167 12.39 -4.08 -14.42
C THR A 167 11.90 -2.63 -14.40
N ALA A 168 10.68 -2.38 -14.86
CA ALA A 168 10.03 -1.07 -14.77
C ALA A 168 9.88 -0.66 -13.29
N LYS A 169 9.82 0.65 -13.05
CA LYS A 169 9.79 1.21 -11.70
C LYS A 169 8.41 1.17 -11.06
N TYR A 170 7.35 1.40 -11.86
CA TYR A 170 6.01 1.66 -11.35
C TYR A 170 4.93 0.92 -12.12
N VAL A 171 3.84 0.64 -11.41
CA VAL A 171 2.57 0.22 -11.99
C VAL A 171 1.50 1.19 -11.51
N SER A 172 0.71 1.75 -12.42
CA SER A 172 -0.41 2.63 -12.11
C SER A 172 -1.75 2.02 -12.52
N PHE A 173 -2.79 2.47 -11.83
CA PHE A 173 -4.16 1.98 -11.98
C PHE A 173 -5.09 3.16 -12.21
N GLN A 174 -6.04 2.98 -13.14
CA GLN A 174 -7.19 3.86 -13.31
C GLN A 174 -8.47 3.07 -13.07
N CYS A 175 -9.41 3.68 -12.40
CA CYS A 175 -10.63 3.06 -11.90
C CYS A 175 -11.86 3.71 -12.53
N ALA A 176 -13.02 3.04 -12.45
CA ALA A 176 -14.27 3.55 -13.00
C ALA A 176 -14.86 4.73 -12.22
N ASP A 177 -14.39 4.96 -11.00
CA ASP A 177 -14.76 6.07 -10.11
C ASP A 177 -13.80 7.27 -10.23
N ASP A 178 -13.07 7.40 -11.34
CA ASP A 178 -12.02 8.39 -11.57
C ASP A 178 -10.85 8.33 -10.58
N TYR A 179 -10.84 7.34 -9.69
CA TYR A 179 -9.73 7.10 -8.79
C TYR A 179 -8.51 6.61 -9.55
N SER A 180 -7.36 7.12 -9.15
CA SER A 180 -6.07 6.64 -9.66
C SER A 180 -5.07 6.49 -8.52
N THR A 181 -4.18 5.53 -8.64
CA THR A 181 -3.03 5.36 -7.73
C THR A 181 -1.93 4.58 -8.43
N SER A 182 -0.76 4.53 -7.82
CA SER A 182 0.38 3.78 -8.34
C SER A 182 1.19 3.13 -7.23
N ILE A 183 1.90 2.08 -7.57
CA ILE A 183 2.80 1.34 -6.68
C ILE A 183 4.15 1.11 -7.35
N ASP A 184 5.16 0.80 -6.55
CA ASP A 184 6.45 0.33 -7.04
C ASP A 184 6.37 -1.13 -7.52
N MET A 185 7.26 -1.51 -8.44
CA MET A 185 7.31 -2.87 -8.98
C MET A 185 7.56 -3.94 -7.89
N PRO A 186 8.44 -3.75 -6.89
CA PRO A 186 8.57 -4.71 -5.77
C PRO A 186 7.27 -4.97 -5.03
N THR A 187 6.43 -3.95 -4.80
CA THR A 187 5.08 -4.12 -4.24
C THR A 187 4.15 -4.87 -5.21
N ALA A 188 4.23 -4.60 -6.51
CA ALA A 188 3.43 -5.29 -7.53
C ALA A 188 3.78 -6.80 -7.60
N LEU A 189 5.05 -7.13 -7.45
CA LEU A 189 5.56 -8.51 -7.48
C LEU A 189 5.46 -9.23 -6.13
N HIS A 190 5.03 -8.54 -5.06
CA HIS A 190 4.89 -9.16 -3.75
C HIS A 190 3.88 -10.33 -3.78
N PRO A 191 4.19 -11.48 -3.15
CA PRO A 191 3.37 -12.69 -3.25
C PRO A 191 1.90 -12.54 -2.86
N GLN A 192 1.58 -11.58 -1.97
CA GLN A 192 0.22 -11.31 -1.53
C GLN A 192 -0.45 -10.15 -2.27
N THR A 193 0.21 -9.49 -3.21
CA THR A 193 -0.45 -8.52 -4.08
C THR A 193 -1.32 -9.24 -5.08
N GLN A 194 -2.62 -8.91 -5.14
CA GLN A 194 -3.63 -9.71 -5.83
C GLN A 194 -4.63 -8.86 -6.58
N LEU A 195 -4.93 -9.25 -7.82
CA LEU A 195 -6.11 -8.81 -8.55
C LEU A 195 -7.32 -9.58 -7.99
N THR A 196 -8.05 -8.96 -7.10
CA THR A 196 -9.13 -9.58 -6.32
C THR A 196 -10.44 -9.56 -7.09
N LEU A 197 -11.06 -10.71 -7.24
CA LEU A 197 -12.30 -10.96 -7.97
C LEU A 197 -13.41 -11.48 -7.06
N THR A 198 -13.07 -11.96 -5.85
CA THR A 198 -14.02 -12.50 -4.88
C THR A 198 -13.78 -11.97 -3.48
N TYR A 199 -14.86 -11.90 -2.70
CA TYR A 199 -14.86 -11.61 -1.27
C TYR A 199 -15.67 -12.68 -0.53
N ASP A 200 -15.09 -13.26 0.51
CA ASP A 200 -15.70 -14.33 1.33
C ASP A 200 -16.21 -15.53 0.48
N GLY A 201 -15.46 -15.85 -0.59
CA GLY A 201 -15.79 -16.93 -1.51
C GLY A 201 -16.89 -16.61 -2.53
N GLN A 202 -17.49 -15.43 -2.48
CA GLN A 202 -18.52 -14.97 -3.40
C GLN A 202 -17.94 -13.95 -4.40
N VAL A 203 -18.68 -13.67 -5.47
CA VAL A 203 -18.33 -12.57 -6.39
C VAL A 203 -18.10 -11.28 -5.60
N LEU A 204 -17.05 -10.56 -5.93
CA LEU A 204 -16.71 -9.30 -5.27
C LEU A 204 -17.90 -8.31 -5.34
N PRO A 205 -18.47 -7.88 -4.21
CA PRO A 205 -19.57 -6.91 -4.22
C PRO A 205 -19.15 -5.56 -4.80
N PRO A 206 -20.05 -4.79 -5.46
CA PRO A 206 -19.73 -3.45 -5.98
C PRO A 206 -19.09 -2.55 -4.93
N LYS A 207 -19.64 -2.43 -3.73
CA LYS A 207 -19.09 -1.63 -2.62
C LYS A 207 -17.65 -1.98 -2.22
N TYR A 208 -17.19 -3.19 -2.55
CA TYR A 208 -15.81 -3.63 -2.26
C TYR A 208 -14.92 -3.59 -3.49
N GLY A 209 -15.44 -3.20 -4.68
CA GLY A 209 -14.63 -2.89 -5.85
C GLY A 209 -14.87 -3.80 -7.06
N PHE A 210 -16.08 -4.42 -7.20
CA PHE A 210 -16.45 -5.13 -8.43
C PHE A 210 -16.21 -4.24 -9.67
N PRO A 211 -15.72 -4.76 -10.80
CA PRO A 211 -15.46 -6.16 -11.09
C PRO A 211 -14.09 -6.66 -10.58
N MET A 212 -13.17 -5.76 -10.27
CA MET A 212 -11.83 -6.11 -9.83
C MET A 212 -11.22 -5.03 -8.93
N LYS A 213 -10.57 -5.47 -7.86
CA LYS A 213 -9.85 -4.64 -6.91
C LYS A 213 -8.40 -5.12 -6.81
N LEU A 214 -7.47 -4.21 -6.58
CA LEU A 214 -6.14 -4.59 -6.11
C LEU A 214 -6.17 -4.78 -4.58
N ARG A 215 -5.63 -5.90 -4.10
CA ARG A 215 -5.42 -6.12 -2.68
C ARG A 215 -3.93 -6.20 -2.39
N ILE A 216 -3.45 -5.31 -1.51
CA ILE A 216 -2.04 -5.20 -1.09
C ILE A 216 -2.01 -5.19 0.44
N PRO A 217 -1.80 -6.34 1.12
CA PRO A 217 -1.83 -6.40 2.58
C PRO A 217 -0.75 -5.58 3.28
N THR A 218 0.33 -5.25 2.59
CA THR A 218 1.48 -4.48 3.09
C THR A 218 1.34 -2.97 2.87
N LYS A 219 0.18 -2.50 2.41
CA LYS A 219 -0.08 -1.07 2.14
C LYS A 219 -1.38 -0.61 2.77
N LEU A 220 -1.46 0.68 3.08
CA LEU A 220 -2.68 1.32 3.57
C LEU A 220 -3.84 1.19 2.56
N GLY A 221 -5.07 1.30 3.06
CA GLY A 221 -6.30 1.01 2.33
C GLY A 221 -6.44 1.75 1.01
N PHE A 222 -6.06 3.02 0.93
CA PHE A 222 -6.16 3.80 -0.30
C PHE A 222 -5.23 3.32 -1.43
N LYS A 223 -4.17 2.57 -1.11
CA LYS A 223 -3.31 1.89 -2.11
C LYS A 223 -3.95 0.62 -2.69
N ASN A 224 -5.18 0.30 -2.32
CA ASN A 224 -5.93 -0.85 -2.80
C ASN A 224 -7.09 -0.38 -3.72
N PRO A 225 -6.80 0.09 -4.96
CA PRO A 225 -7.79 0.64 -5.88
C PRO A 225 -8.91 -0.35 -6.17
N LYS A 226 -10.14 0.16 -6.30
CA LYS A 226 -11.37 -0.55 -6.63
C LYS A 226 -11.76 -0.28 -8.08
N HIS A 227 -12.65 -1.11 -8.64
CA HIS A 227 -13.22 -0.87 -9.97
C HIS A 227 -12.17 -0.63 -11.05
N ILE A 228 -11.06 -1.40 -11.04
CA ILE A 228 -9.90 -1.16 -11.91
C ILE A 228 -10.31 -1.38 -13.38
N MET A 229 -10.08 -0.34 -14.20
CA MET A 229 -10.35 -0.35 -15.65
C MET A 229 -9.06 -0.41 -16.48
N MET A 230 -7.95 0.12 -15.95
CA MET A 230 -6.67 0.13 -16.66
C MET A 230 -5.50 -0.14 -15.71
N ILE A 231 -4.53 -0.90 -16.20
CA ILE A 231 -3.21 -1.11 -15.58
C ILE A 231 -2.15 -0.62 -16.56
N ASN A 232 -1.23 0.24 -16.09
CA ASN A 232 -0.14 0.77 -16.90
C ASN A 232 1.20 0.53 -16.21
N VAL A 233 2.15 -0.09 -16.93
CA VAL A 233 3.52 -0.34 -16.46
C VAL A 233 4.44 0.74 -17.01
N THR A 234 5.21 1.44 -16.16
CA THR A 234 5.95 2.63 -16.59
C THR A 234 7.21 2.91 -15.77
N ASN A 235 8.15 3.63 -16.36
CA ASN A 235 9.32 4.18 -15.68
C ASN A 235 9.14 5.64 -15.24
N THR A 236 8.07 6.30 -15.69
CA THR A 236 7.70 7.65 -15.28
C THR A 236 6.85 7.57 -14.01
N PHE A 237 7.14 8.39 -13.00
CA PHE A 237 6.37 8.44 -11.76
C PHE A 237 4.93 8.89 -12.04
N PRO A 238 3.91 8.05 -11.74
CA PRO A 238 2.55 8.33 -12.18
C PRO A 238 1.73 9.19 -11.21
N GLY A 239 2.16 9.34 -9.93
CA GLY A 239 1.34 9.96 -8.91
C GLY A 239 0.11 9.12 -8.51
N GLY A 240 -0.98 9.80 -8.19
CA GLY A 240 -2.28 9.23 -7.84
C GLY A 240 -3.16 10.26 -7.15
N TYR A 241 -4.45 9.95 -7.03
CA TYR A 241 -5.47 10.88 -6.51
C TYR A 241 -5.11 11.45 -5.12
N TRP A 242 -4.79 10.60 -4.14
CA TRP A 242 -4.42 11.03 -2.79
C TRP A 242 -2.98 11.52 -2.70
N GLU A 243 -2.08 10.92 -3.47
CA GLU A 243 -0.67 11.27 -3.54
C GLU A 243 -0.48 12.70 -4.05
N ASP A 244 -1.28 13.11 -5.03
CA ASP A 244 -1.26 14.49 -5.57
C ASP A 244 -1.82 15.52 -4.57
N GLN A 245 -2.63 15.06 -3.62
CA GLN A 245 -3.11 15.85 -2.47
C GLN A 245 -2.13 15.85 -1.29
N GLY A 246 -0.96 15.19 -1.40
CA GLY A 246 0.12 15.24 -0.40
C GLY A 246 0.21 14.02 0.52
N TYR A 247 -0.62 13.00 0.32
CA TYR A 247 -0.47 11.73 1.04
C TYR A 247 0.83 11.03 0.63
N ASN A 248 1.40 10.26 1.58
CA ASN A 248 2.62 9.51 1.33
C ASN A 248 2.40 8.47 0.23
N TRP A 249 3.23 8.50 -0.82
CA TRP A 249 3.05 7.61 -1.96
C TRP A 249 3.33 6.14 -1.63
N PHE A 250 4.39 5.86 -0.83
CA PHE A 250 4.75 4.47 -0.52
C PHE A 250 3.73 3.79 0.41
N SER A 251 3.29 4.49 1.45
CA SER A 251 2.21 4.11 2.38
C SER A 251 2.26 2.65 2.83
N GLY A 252 3.40 2.20 3.33
CA GLY A 252 3.56 0.90 3.97
C GLY A 252 2.73 0.77 5.25
N SER A 253 2.27 -0.46 5.58
CA SER A 253 1.47 -0.77 6.75
C SER A 253 2.02 -1.96 7.54
#